data_1d6d24edd3e0abeb09e695ecaaea76df
#
_entry.id   1d6d24edd3e0abeb09e695ecaaea76df
#
_cell.length_a   1.000
_cell.length_b   1.000
_cell.length_c   1.000
_cell.angle_alpha   90.00
_cell.angle_beta   90.00
_cell.angle_gamma   90.00
#
_symmetry.space_group_name_H-M   'P 1'
#
loop_
_entity.id
_entity.type
_entity.pdbx_description
1 polymer ?
#
loop_
_entity_poly.entity_id
_entity_poly.type
_entity_poly.pdbx_seq_one_letter_code
_entity_poly.pdbx_strand_id
1 'polypeptide(L)'
;MLALHEWGDPAAPALLLVHGLTESAAAWPDAVARWSSRYHVLAVDQRGHGVSPRWDDEALARAPQTMQEDLERALSSLAEPPVVVAHSLGGLMSLRAGAARPDLVRALVLEDVARPTGHWGPAPWFVEHQERFLDAFADGGAAERERMRRESSW
;
A
#
# COMPACT_ATOMS: atom_id res chain seq x y z
N MET A 1 4.57 -10.43 9.84
CA MET A 1 4.83 -10.34 8.39
C MET A 1 3.59 -9.75 7.74
N LEU A 2 3.72 -8.93 6.69
CA LEU A 2 2.57 -8.42 5.94
C LEU A 2 1.85 -9.56 5.20
N ALA A 3 0.54 -9.42 5.02
CA ALA A 3 -0.23 -10.35 4.21
C ALA A 3 0.05 -10.09 2.72
N LEU A 4 0.31 -11.16 1.98
CA LEU A 4 0.45 -11.17 0.53
C LEU A 4 -0.69 -11.98 -0.07
N HIS A 5 -1.32 -11.41 -1.08
CA HIS A 5 -2.32 -12.06 -1.92
C HIS A 5 -1.69 -12.34 -3.27
N GLU A 6 -1.94 -13.52 -3.85
CA GLU A 6 -1.20 -14.01 -5.00
C GLU A 6 -2.13 -14.48 -6.13
N TRP A 7 -1.75 -14.20 -7.37
CA TRP A 7 -2.43 -14.63 -8.59
C TRP A 7 -1.41 -14.92 -9.70
N GLY A 8 -1.79 -15.81 -10.58
CA GLY A 8 -0.96 -16.22 -11.73
C GLY A 8 -0.05 -17.39 -11.41
N ASP A 9 0.90 -17.64 -12.32
CA ASP A 9 1.86 -18.73 -12.19
C ASP A 9 3.03 -18.31 -11.28
N PRO A 10 3.28 -19.00 -10.15
CA PRO A 10 4.42 -18.72 -9.28
C PRO A 10 5.80 -18.81 -9.95
N ALA A 11 5.90 -19.48 -11.09
CA ALA A 11 7.13 -19.56 -11.88
C ALA A 11 7.31 -18.39 -12.86
N ALA A 12 6.26 -17.55 -13.03
CA ALA A 12 6.36 -16.35 -13.87
C ALA A 12 7.08 -15.22 -13.14
N PRO A 13 7.61 -14.21 -13.85
CA PRO A 13 8.27 -13.05 -13.23
C PRO A 13 7.37 -12.34 -12.21
N ALA A 14 7.94 -12.04 -11.04
CA ALA A 14 7.20 -11.45 -9.94
C ALA A 14 6.86 -9.97 -10.17
N LEU A 15 5.60 -9.61 -9.86
CA LEU A 15 5.06 -8.26 -9.88
C LEU A 15 4.38 -7.97 -8.54
N LEU A 16 4.93 -7.05 -7.75
CA LEU A 16 4.37 -6.67 -6.45
C LEU A 16 3.57 -5.37 -6.56
N LEU A 17 2.33 -5.39 -6.10
CA LEU A 17 1.42 -4.25 -6.04
C LEU A 17 1.35 -3.72 -4.60
N VAL A 18 1.59 -2.41 -4.41
CA VAL A 18 1.60 -1.76 -3.09
C VAL A 18 0.64 -0.58 -3.09
N HIS A 19 -0.43 -0.69 -2.33
CA HIS A 19 -1.56 0.24 -2.29
C HIS A 19 -1.29 1.56 -1.54
N GLY A 20 -2.16 2.55 -1.69
CA GLY A 20 -2.13 3.84 -0.98
C GLY A 20 -2.69 3.78 0.45
N LEU A 21 -2.78 4.95 1.10
CA LEU A 21 -3.12 5.07 2.52
C LEU A 21 -4.52 4.55 2.88
N THR A 22 -5.50 4.72 2.02
CA THR A 22 -6.92 4.40 2.30
C THR A 22 -7.40 3.12 1.61
N GLU A 23 -6.47 2.29 1.17
CA GLU A 23 -6.72 1.13 0.32
C GLU A 23 -6.30 -0.18 1.00
N SER A 24 -6.31 -1.26 0.24
CA SER A 24 -5.79 -2.58 0.59
C SER A 24 -5.35 -3.31 -0.68
N ALA A 25 -4.89 -4.54 -0.56
CA ALA A 25 -4.61 -5.40 -1.72
C ALA A 25 -5.80 -5.54 -2.69
N ALA A 26 -7.03 -5.32 -2.21
CA ALA A 26 -8.24 -5.34 -3.03
C ALA A 26 -8.40 -4.14 -3.98
N ALA A 27 -7.53 -3.13 -3.92
CA ALA A 27 -7.56 -1.97 -4.82
C ALA A 27 -7.13 -2.27 -6.27
N TRP A 28 -6.63 -3.47 -6.54
CA TRP A 28 -5.98 -3.83 -7.81
C TRP A 28 -6.74 -4.83 -8.72
N PRO A 29 -8.09 -4.85 -8.79
CA PRO A 29 -8.79 -5.90 -9.53
C PRO A 29 -8.45 -5.90 -11.03
N ASP A 30 -8.35 -4.72 -11.65
CA ASP A 30 -8.05 -4.60 -13.08
C ASP A 30 -6.58 -4.95 -13.39
N ALA A 31 -5.65 -4.55 -12.51
CA ALA A 31 -4.25 -4.89 -12.63
C ALA A 31 -4.04 -6.41 -12.51
N VAL A 32 -4.67 -7.05 -11.54
CA VAL A 32 -4.66 -8.50 -11.36
C VAL A 32 -5.24 -9.20 -12.59
N ALA A 33 -6.43 -8.81 -13.04
CA ALA A 33 -7.07 -9.40 -14.22
C ALA A 33 -6.22 -9.28 -15.48
N ARG A 34 -5.52 -8.15 -15.63
CA ARG A 34 -4.70 -7.85 -16.81
C ARG A 34 -3.36 -8.58 -16.82
N TRP A 35 -2.74 -8.74 -15.64
CA TRP A 35 -1.32 -9.15 -15.56
C TRP A 35 -1.10 -10.57 -15.07
N SER A 36 -2.06 -11.20 -14.37
CA SER A 36 -1.90 -12.54 -13.80
C SER A 36 -1.72 -13.66 -14.85
N SER A 37 -2.06 -13.41 -16.11
CA SER A 37 -1.78 -14.37 -17.22
C SER A 37 -0.30 -14.39 -17.67
N ARG A 38 0.50 -13.40 -17.24
CA ARG A 38 1.90 -13.22 -17.69
C ARG A 38 2.90 -13.07 -16.55
N TYR A 39 2.43 -12.72 -15.37
CA TYR A 39 3.23 -12.45 -14.17
C TYR A 39 2.69 -13.21 -12.98
N HIS A 40 3.56 -13.57 -12.05
CA HIS A 40 3.18 -13.89 -10.70
C HIS A 40 2.86 -12.56 -9.99
N VAL A 41 1.58 -12.22 -9.93
CA VAL A 41 1.11 -10.96 -9.33
C VAL A 41 0.91 -11.18 -7.85
N LEU A 42 1.56 -10.35 -7.05
CA LEU A 42 1.39 -10.29 -5.61
C LEU A 42 0.82 -8.91 -5.23
N ALA A 43 -0.11 -8.85 -4.29
CA ALA A 43 -0.55 -7.58 -3.71
C ALA A 43 -0.40 -7.65 -2.19
N VAL A 44 0.23 -6.65 -1.61
CA VAL A 44 0.47 -6.61 -0.17
C VAL A 44 -0.60 -5.78 0.51
N ASP A 45 -1.14 -6.26 1.64
CA ASP A 45 -1.80 -5.39 2.60
C ASP A 45 -0.72 -4.73 3.47
N GLN A 46 -0.60 -3.42 3.46
CA GLN A 46 0.32 -2.70 4.34
C GLN A 46 -0.13 -2.81 5.80
N ARG A 47 0.78 -2.59 6.76
CA ARG A 47 0.43 -2.58 8.20
C ARG A 47 -0.76 -1.65 8.48
N GLY A 48 -1.71 -2.12 9.29
CA GLY A 48 -2.94 -1.42 9.60
C GLY A 48 -4.07 -1.60 8.59
N HIS A 49 -3.79 -2.23 7.43
CA HIS A 49 -4.76 -2.42 6.34
C HIS A 49 -5.08 -3.91 6.14
N GLY A 50 -6.20 -4.18 5.50
CA GLY A 50 -6.64 -5.51 5.13
C GLY A 50 -6.53 -6.51 6.29
N VAL A 51 -5.84 -7.61 6.05
CA VAL A 51 -5.59 -8.66 7.05
C VAL A 51 -4.17 -8.64 7.62
N SER A 52 -3.38 -7.61 7.30
CA SER A 52 -2.05 -7.40 7.86
C SER A 52 -2.08 -7.01 9.35
N PRO A 53 -0.94 -7.14 10.06
CA PRO A 53 -0.83 -6.76 11.47
C PRO A 53 -1.30 -5.33 11.72
N ARG A 54 -1.98 -5.14 12.85
CA ARG A 54 -2.40 -3.81 13.31
C ARG A 54 -1.22 -3.06 13.94
N TRP A 55 -1.40 -1.78 14.12
CA TRP A 55 -0.46 -0.94 14.83
C TRP A 55 -0.54 -1.20 16.34
N ASP A 56 0.60 -1.31 16.98
CA ASP A 56 0.78 -1.11 18.42
C ASP A 56 1.52 0.22 18.66
N ASP A 57 1.62 0.63 19.91
CA ASP A 57 2.19 1.93 20.27
C ASP A 57 3.67 2.06 19.86
N GLU A 58 4.44 0.98 19.95
CA GLU A 58 5.86 0.97 19.57
C GLU A 58 6.01 1.12 18.07
N ALA A 59 5.29 0.33 17.30
CA ALA A 59 5.31 0.39 15.83
C ALA A 59 4.81 1.75 15.32
N LEU A 60 3.77 2.31 15.96
CA LEU A 60 3.20 3.60 15.60
C LEU A 60 4.17 4.76 15.88
N ALA A 61 4.91 4.71 17.00
CA ALA A 61 5.88 5.74 17.36
C ALA A 61 7.01 5.91 16.31
N ARG A 62 7.25 4.87 15.50
CA ARG A 62 8.24 4.87 14.41
C ARG A 62 7.63 4.44 13.07
N ALA A 63 6.40 4.84 12.81
CA ALA A 63 5.59 4.35 11.69
C ALA A 63 6.30 4.34 10.32
N PRO A 64 7.02 5.39 9.87
CA PRO A 64 7.69 5.37 8.59
C PRO A 64 8.78 4.29 8.48
N GLN A 65 9.52 4.08 9.56
CA GLN A 65 10.57 3.04 9.64
C GLN A 65 9.94 1.64 9.68
N THR A 66 8.90 1.48 10.50
CA THR A 66 8.17 0.20 10.60
C THR A 66 7.58 -0.23 9.27
N MET A 67 6.95 0.70 8.53
CA MET A 67 6.40 0.40 7.20
C MET A 67 7.49 0.03 6.19
N GLN A 68 8.61 0.75 6.20
CA GLN A 68 9.76 0.42 5.36
C GLN A 68 10.30 -0.98 5.66
N GLU A 69 10.57 -1.29 6.94
CA GLU A 69 11.07 -2.59 7.39
C GLU A 69 10.07 -3.73 7.08
N ASP A 70 8.77 -3.47 7.22
CA ASP A 70 7.73 -4.43 6.85
C ASP A 70 7.77 -4.75 5.35
N LEU A 71 7.92 -3.73 4.51
CA LEU A 71 8.00 -3.93 3.06
C LEU A 71 9.32 -4.62 2.65
N GLU A 72 10.44 -4.26 3.26
CA GLU A 72 11.72 -4.95 3.04
C GLU A 72 11.63 -6.44 3.40
N ARG A 73 10.96 -6.77 4.50
CA ARG A 73 10.72 -8.18 4.88
C ARG A 73 9.83 -8.90 3.87
N ALA A 74 8.77 -8.24 3.38
CA ALA A 74 7.91 -8.81 2.36
C ALA A 74 8.69 -9.05 1.05
N LEU A 75 9.47 -8.07 0.59
CA LEU A 75 10.33 -8.21 -0.59
C LEU A 75 11.36 -9.33 -0.42
N SER A 76 12.01 -9.40 0.76
CA SER A 76 13.01 -10.44 1.06
C SER A 76 12.43 -11.86 1.11
N SER A 77 11.12 -12.01 1.26
CA SER A 77 10.47 -13.33 1.26
C SER A 77 10.18 -13.88 -0.14
N LEU A 78 10.34 -13.04 -1.17
CA LEU A 78 10.11 -13.45 -2.57
C LEU A 78 11.34 -14.18 -3.13
N ALA A 79 11.08 -15.12 -4.02
CA ALA A 79 12.14 -15.94 -4.63
C ALA A 79 13.10 -15.11 -5.52
N GLU A 80 12.59 -14.03 -6.10
CA GLU A 80 13.37 -13.10 -6.92
C GLU A 80 12.88 -11.65 -6.70
N PRO A 81 13.75 -10.63 -6.94
CA PRO A 81 13.35 -9.23 -6.86
C PRO A 81 12.24 -8.92 -7.87
N PRO A 82 11.06 -8.43 -7.42
CA PRO A 82 9.95 -8.11 -8.30
C PRO A 82 10.12 -6.76 -9.01
N VAL A 83 9.33 -6.54 -10.05
CA VAL A 83 8.92 -5.20 -10.42
C VAL A 83 7.85 -4.77 -9.42
N VAL A 84 8.01 -3.61 -8.80
CA VAL A 84 7.05 -3.05 -7.82
C VAL A 84 6.23 -1.97 -8.51
N VAL A 85 4.90 -2.10 -8.49
CA VAL A 85 3.95 -1.06 -8.90
C VAL A 85 3.27 -0.54 -7.64
N ALA A 86 3.41 0.75 -7.38
CA ALA A 86 3.02 1.30 -6.10
C ALA A 86 2.34 2.67 -6.22
N HIS A 87 1.26 2.86 -5.46
CA HIS A 87 0.46 4.07 -5.43
C HIS A 87 0.68 4.87 -4.15
N SER A 88 0.80 6.20 -4.28
CA SER A 88 0.76 7.19 -3.19
C SER A 88 1.70 6.82 -2.01
N LEU A 89 1.16 6.54 -0.81
CA LEU A 89 1.93 6.10 0.37
C LEU A 89 2.74 4.83 0.08
N GLY A 90 2.15 3.85 -0.60
CA GLY A 90 2.85 2.64 -1.03
C GLY A 90 4.04 2.95 -1.93
N GLY A 91 3.89 3.93 -2.83
CA GLY A 91 4.98 4.41 -3.68
C GLY A 91 6.12 5.01 -2.88
N LEU A 92 5.81 5.81 -1.87
CA LEU A 92 6.83 6.40 -1.00
C LEU A 92 7.57 5.33 -0.17
N MET A 93 6.84 4.34 0.37
CA MET A 93 7.47 3.25 1.11
C MET A 93 8.31 2.35 0.20
N SER A 94 7.84 2.09 -1.02
CA SER A 94 8.59 1.32 -2.03
C SER A 94 9.87 2.04 -2.45
N LEU A 95 9.83 3.36 -2.60
CA LEU A 95 11.01 4.18 -2.90
C LEU A 95 12.03 4.11 -1.75
N ARG A 96 11.58 4.20 -0.49
CA ARG A 96 12.45 4.09 0.68
C ARG A 96 13.09 2.70 0.80
N ALA A 97 12.28 1.64 0.67
CA ALA A 97 12.76 0.27 0.73
C ALA A 97 13.76 -0.02 -0.41
N GLY A 98 13.44 0.38 -1.65
CA GLY A 98 14.33 0.22 -2.80
C GLY A 98 15.63 1.03 -2.70
N ALA A 99 15.59 2.22 -2.09
CA ALA A 99 16.79 3.01 -1.83
C ALA A 99 17.69 2.37 -0.76
N ALA A 100 17.10 1.79 0.28
CA ALA A 100 17.85 1.09 1.35
C ALA A 100 18.35 -0.30 0.90
N ARG A 101 17.56 -1.01 0.12
CA ARG A 101 17.82 -2.39 -0.32
C ARG A 101 17.57 -2.53 -1.83
N PRO A 102 18.43 -1.96 -2.68
CA PRO A 102 18.28 -2.03 -4.14
C PRO A 102 18.38 -3.46 -4.69
N ASP A 103 18.95 -4.37 -3.94
CA ASP A 103 19.01 -5.80 -4.24
C ASP A 103 17.65 -6.51 -4.19
N LEU A 104 16.65 -5.94 -3.51
CA LEU A 104 15.32 -6.52 -3.34
C LEU A 104 14.30 -6.07 -4.40
N VAL A 105 14.67 -5.16 -5.30
CA VAL A 105 13.73 -4.56 -6.26
C VAL A 105 14.35 -4.54 -7.64
N ARG A 106 13.65 -5.13 -8.62
CA ARG A 106 14.07 -5.10 -10.03
C ARG A 106 13.83 -3.74 -10.68
N ALA A 107 12.66 -3.17 -10.43
CA ALA A 107 12.26 -1.85 -10.91
C ALA A 107 11.09 -1.31 -10.08
N LEU A 108 10.93 0.02 -10.07
CA LEU A 108 9.80 0.72 -9.44
C LEU A 108 8.97 1.42 -10.50
N VAL A 109 7.66 1.21 -10.46
CA VAL A 109 6.65 1.99 -11.18
C VAL A 109 5.83 2.70 -10.12
N LEU A 110 5.92 4.02 -10.08
CA LEU A 110 5.37 4.82 -9.01
C LEU A 110 4.25 5.72 -9.55
N GLU A 111 3.06 5.58 -8.96
CA GLU A 111 1.88 6.36 -9.31
C GLU A 111 1.56 7.33 -8.16
N ASP A 112 1.43 8.62 -8.50
CA ASP A 112 1.00 9.72 -7.61
C ASP A 112 1.72 9.73 -6.24
N VAL A 113 3.05 9.58 -6.27
CA VAL A 113 3.85 9.53 -5.05
C VAL A 113 3.96 10.91 -4.41
N ALA A 114 3.55 11.01 -3.15
CA ALA A 114 3.75 12.21 -2.36
C ALA A 114 5.26 12.55 -2.29
N ARG A 115 5.63 13.76 -2.68
CA ARG A 115 7.03 14.22 -2.52
C ARG A 115 7.36 14.30 -1.03
N PRO A 116 8.51 13.77 -0.59
CA PRO A 116 8.99 13.99 0.75
C PRO A 116 9.25 15.50 0.94
N THR A 117 8.36 16.19 1.63
CA THR A 117 8.48 17.64 1.91
C THR A 117 9.30 17.93 3.16
N GLY A 118 10.07 16.97 3.66
CA GLY A 118 10.89 17.13 4.87
C GLY A 118 10.11 17.06 6.20
N HIS A 119 8.80 17.07 6.16
CA HIS A 119 7.94 16.91 7.33
C HIS A 119 7.14 15.59 7.19
N TRP A 120 7.51 14.62 7.98
CA TRP A 120 6.74 13.41 8.17
C TRP A 120 5.69 13.62 9.24
N GLY A 121 4.56 14.10 8.83
CA GLY A 121 3.36 14.19 9.63
C GLY A 121 2.17 14.12 8.68
N PRO A 122 0.97 13.74 9.17
CA PRO A 122 -0.22 13.85 8.35
C PRO A 122 -0.33 15.29 7.86
N ALA A 123 -0.75 15.46 6.60
CA ALA A 123 -0.96 16.79 6.03
C ALA A 123 -1.83 17.61 7.00
N PRO A 124 -1.56 18.91 7.20
CA PRO A 124 -2.31 19.74 8.14
C PRO A 124 -3.82 19.62 7.99
N TRP A 125 -4.31 19.58 6.74
CA TRP A 125 -5.73 19.38 6.45
C TRP A 125 -6.27 18.02 6.93
N PHE A 126 -5.45 16.97 6.96
CA PHE A 126 -5.85 15.66 7.46
C PHE A 126 -6.01 15.67 8.99
N VAL A 127 -5.09 16.35 9.69
CA VAL A 127 -5.20 16.53 11.15
C VAL A 127 -6.43 17.34 11.49
N GLU A 128 -6.65 18.45 10.77
CA GLU A 128 -7.80 19.34 10.95
C GLU A 128 -9.15 18.66 10.69
N HIS A 129 -9.16 17.66 9.79
CA HIS A 129 -10.38 16.94 9.41
C HIS A 129 -10.46 15.53 9.99
N GLN A 130 -9.52 15.14 10.85
CA GLN A 130 -9.43 13.80 11.39
C GLN A 130 -10.72 13.37 12.12
N GLU A 131 -11.33 14.22 12.92
CA GLU A 131 -12.60 13.94 13.61
C GLU A 131 -13.73 13.67 12.60
N ARG A 132 -13.83 14.49 11.57
CA ARG A 132 -14.83 14.30 10.50
C ARG A 132 -14.60 13.01 9.72
N PHE A 133 -13.33 12.60 9.53
CA PHE A 133 -12.99 11.31 8.93
C PHE A 133 -13.41 10.14 9.83
N LEU A 134 -13.11 10.22 11.12
CA LEU A 134 -13.51 9.19 12.08
C LEU A 134 -15.03 9.09 12.19
N ASP A 135 -15.74 10.22 12.24
CA ASP A 135 -17.21 10.26 12.28
C ASP A 135 -17.82 9.68 10.99
N ALA A 136 -17.25 10.01 9.82
CA ALA A 136 -17.70 9.49 8.54
C ALA A 136 -17.56 7.96 8.42
N PHE A 137 -16.69 7.34 9.21
CA PHE A 137 -16.46 5.90 9.24
C PHE A 137 -16.98 5.22 10.52
N ALA A 138 -17.60 5.94 11.45
CA ALA A 138 -18.10 5.40 12.71
C ALA A 138 -19.16 4.30 12.51
N ASP A 139 -19.94 4.36 11.44
CA ASP A 139 -20.92 3.34 11.03
C ASP A 139 -20.33 2.29 10.06
N GLY A 140 -19.01 2.10 10.05
CA GLY A 140 -18.31 1.26 9.07
C GLY A 140 -18.22 1.92 7.69
N GLY A 141 -18.40 3.24 7.60
CA GLY A 141 -18.31 4.04 6.39
C GLY A 141 -19.53 3.89 5.44
N ALA A 142 -20.66 3.37 5.91
CA ALA A 142 -21.82 3.14 5.05
C ALA A 142 -22.39 4.45 4.50
N ALA A 143 -22.57 5.45 5.36
CA ALA A 143 -23.07 6.77 4.96
C ALA A 143 -22.11 7.48 4.00
N GLU A 144 -20.81 7.39 4.25
CA GLU A 144 -19.79 8.01 3.40
C GLU A 144 -19.71 7.32 2.02
N ARG A 145 -19.76 6.00 1.97
CA ARG A 145 -19.83 5.27 0.68
C ARG A 145 -21.06 5.66 -0.14
N GLU A 146 -22.19 5.84 0.50
CA GLU A 146 -23.43 6.28 -0.18
C GLU A 146 -23.31 7.73 -0.67
N ARG A 147 -22.68 8.64 0.12
CA ARG A 147 -22.39 10.01 -0.30
C ARG A 147 -21.48 10.02 -1.52
N MET A 148 -20.37 9.27 -1.47
CA MET A 148 -19.42 9.15 -2.58
C MET A 148 -20.07 8.63 -3.86
N ARG A 149 -20.98 7.64 -3.76
CA ARG A 149 -21.74 7.15 -4.93
C ARG A 149 -22.62 8.22 -5.56
N ARG A 150 -23.21 9.09 -4.76
CA ARG A 150 -24.08 10.18 -5.27
C ARG A 150 -23.28 11.32 -5.91
N GLU A 151 -22.09 11.60 -5.38
CA GLU A 151 -21.22 12.68 -5.83
C GLU A 151 -20.34 12.26 -7.02
N SER A 152 -20.00 10.97 -7.15
CA SER A 152 -19.30 10.44 -8.32
C SER A 152 -20.28 10.14 -9.44
N SER A 153 -20.69 11.17 -10.13
CA SER A 153 -21.33 11.07 -11.45
C SER A 153 -20.22 10.93 -12.52
N TRP A 154 -19.66 9.73 -12.65
CA TRP A 154 -18.77 9.34 -13.75
C TRP A 154 -19.44 8.30 -14.62
#